data_d81114ed2b0caae8146b143336e0ea93
#
_entry.id   d81114ed2b0caae8146b143336e0ea93
#
_cell.length_a   1.000
_cell.length_b   1.000
_cell.length_c   1.000
_cell.angle_alpha   90.00
_cell.angle_beta   90.00
_cell.angle_gamma   90.00
#
_symmetry.space_group_name_H-M   'P 1'
#
loop_
_entity.id
_entity.type
_entity.pdbx_description
1 polymer ?
#
loop_
_entity_poly.entity_id
_entity_poly.type
_entity_poly.pdbx_seq_one_letter_code
_entity_poly.pdbx_strand_id
1 'polypeptide(L)'
;MRHPACNLLLLTALLLFSHIPLLHAASSESRVALVIGQSAYRAVPALPNAGNDARRMAELLGSAGFAVTSAPDLSQNDMRQAISDFAAKVSASGPDTVALVFYAGHGLQIDGENYLVPVDLDPKREADVPLQAVRLNDLMNTLGALPTKMRIVMLDACRNNPFPALSGTTGHGLALVDTKAGASGTFISYSTSPGAEAEDGNGDDSPYTTAVLSVTKEPNLPIEEAFKRIRVAVNQATEGRQIPWESSSLTADFKFFATDSGQQAATAPKPAEPNPLVPEAQRVEVWHRTLQGKEPKVAYELVIADDSVAAYEAFAALYSQAPYGPRVRSLLERRREMIAWADAVAVNTAPAFAAFLASYPIGDLAATAHDGRARP
;
A
#
# COMPACT_ATOMS: atom_id res chain seq x y z
N MET A 1 -31.29 43.57 -83.67
CA MET A 1 -31.50 44.80 -82.89
C MET A 1 -31.92 44.42 -81.45
N ARG A 2 -31.22 45.01 -80.50
CA ARG A 2 -31.50 44.92 -79.05
C ARG A 2 -31.26 43.59 -78.31
N HIS A 3 -30.11 43.49 -77.70
CA HIS A 3 -29.82 42.57 -76.58
C HIS A 3 -30.46 43.10 -75.34
N PRO A 4 -30.86 42.17 -74.39
CA PRO A 4 -30.86 42.52 -73.00
C PRO A 4 -29.79 41.71 -72.23
N ALA A 5 -29.12 42.42 -71.37
CA ALA A 5 -28.11 41.94 -70.46
C ALA A 5 -28.72 41.01 -69.39
N CYS A 6 -28.07 39.89 -69.17
CA CYS A 6 -28.40 38.96 -68.08
C CYS A 6 -27.50 39.27 -66.85
N ASN A 7 -28.10 39.83 -65.79
CA ASN A 7 -27.46 40.05 -64.49
C ASN A 7 -27.34 38.72 -63.73
N LEU A 8 -26.11 38.26 -63.58
CA LEU A 8 -25.76 37.13 -62.76
C LEU A 8 -25.48 37.61 -61.32
N LEU A 9 -26.42 37.44 -60.42
CA LEU A 9 -26.27 37.68 -59.00
C LEU A 9 -25.54 36.48 -58.36
N LEU A 10 -24.25 36.67 -58.01
CA LEU A 10 -23.52 35.73 -57.18
C LEU A 10 -24.02 35.83 -55.73
N LEU A 11 -24.70 34.81 -55.25
CA LEU A 11 -25.04 34.61 -53.84
C LEU A 11 -23.87 33.90 -53.16
N THR A 12 -22.99 34.66 -52.49
CA THR A 12 -21.96 34.13 -51.59
C THR A 12 -22.64 33.75 -50.26
N ALA A 13 -22.94 32.47 -50.08
CA ALA A 13 -23.35 31.94 -48.80
C ALA A 13 -22.11 31.82 -47.87
N LEU A 14 -22.02 32.71 -46.91
CA LEU A 14 -21.00 32.68 -45.83
C LEU A 14 -21.39 31.62 -44.79
N LEU A 15 -20.83 30.41 -44.91
CA LEU A 15 -20.95 29.35 -43.91
C LEU A 15 -20.12 29.76 -42.66
N LEU A 16 -20.79 30.39 -41.70
CA LEU A 16 -20.27 30.58 -40.36
C LEU A 16 -20.26 29.20 -39.65
N PHE A 17 -19.12 28.51 -39.72
CA PHE A 17 -18.86 27.36 -38.83
C PHE A 17 -18.70 27.92 -37.40
N SER A 18 -19.79 27.87 -36.64
CA SER A 18 -19.78 28.07 -35.21
C SER A 18 -18.90 26.96 -34.59
N HIS A 19 -17.66 27.23 -34.27
CA HIS A 19 -16.84 26.36 -33.40
C HIS A 19 -17.47 26.43 -32.01
N ILE A 20 -18.36 25.47 -31.71
CA ILE A 20 -18.75 25.20 -30.33
C ILE A 20 -17.54 24.53 -29.69
N PRO A 21 -16.86 25.18 -28.73
CA PRO A 21 -15.83 24.48 -27.97
C PRO A 21 -16.56 23.34 -27.25
N LEU A 22 -16.20 22.08 -27.58
CA LEU A 22 -16.51 20.96 -26.71
C LEU A 22 -15.82 21.29 -25.39
N LEU A 23 -16.60 21.80 -24.43
CA LEU A 23 -16.18 21.77 -23.04
C LEU A 23 -15.98 20.28 -22.71
N HIS A 24 -14.71 19.83 -22.74
CA HIS A 24 -14.34 18.61 -22.06
C HIS A 24 -14.61 18.92 -20.57
N ALA A 25 -15.76 18.46 -20.06
CA ALA A 25 -15.93 18.37 -18.63
C ALA A 25 -14.76 17.51 -18.14
N ALA A 26 -13.83 18.12 -17.39
CA ALA A 26 -12.80 17.38 -16.70
C ALA A 26 -13.56 16.29 -15.94
N SER A 27 -13.31 15.01 -16.26
CA SER A 27 -13.90 13.91 -15.53
C SER A 27 -13.47 14.08 -14.08
N SER A 28 -14.43 14.29 -13.19
CA SER A 28 -14.12 14.37 -11.76
C SER A 28 -13.59 13.02 -11.33
N GLU A 29 -12.43 12.99 -10.67
CA GLU A 29 -11.83 11.79 -10.11
C GLU A 29 -12.91 11.02 -9.32
N SER A 30 -13.19 9.79 -9.73
CA SER A 30 -14.09 8.89 -9.01
C SER A 30 -13.35 8.18 -7.91
N ARG A 31 -13.91 8.12 -6.70
CA ARG A 31 -13.31 7.47 -5.53
C ARG A 31 -14.23 6.36 -5.05
N VAL A 32 -13.75 5.12 -5.11
CA VAL A 32 -14.54 3.93 -4.72
C VAL A 32 -13.73 3.13 -3.69
N ALA A 33 -14.35 2.77 -2.57
CA ALA A 33 -13.71 2.01 -1.51
C ALA A 33 -14.49 0.76 -1.10
N LEU A 34 -13.76 -0.32 -0.81
CA LEU A 34 -14.23 -1.50 -0.10
C LEU A 34 -13.53 -1.55 1.26
N VAL A 35 -14.32 -1.62 2.33
CA VAL A 35 -13.81 -1.66 3.71
C VAL A 35 -14.28 -2.95 4.35
N ILE A 36 -13.34 -3.85 4.64
CA ILE A 36 -13.58 -5.18 5.23
C ILE A 36 -13.06 -5.18 6.66
N GLY A 37 -13.93 -5.53 7.62
CA GLY A 37 -13.56 -5.71 9.03
C GLY A 37 -13.97 -7.10 9.49
N GLN A 38 -12.99 -7.92 9.87
CA GLN A 38 -13.21 -9.29 10.32
C GLN A 38 -12.99 -9.38 11.82
N SER A 39 -14.07 -9.46 12.57
CA SER A 39 -14.12 -9.36 14.03
C SER A 39 -14.64 -10.65 14.69
N ALA A 40 -15.76 -11.19 14.19
CA ALA A 40 -16.52 -12.28 14.81
C ALA A 40 -16.07 -13.66 14.31
N TYR A 41 -14.80 -13.98 14.49
CA TYR A 41 -14.24 -15.29 14.13
C TYR A 41 -14.90 -16.43 14.89
N ARG A 42 -15.14 -17.58 14.20
CA ARG A 42 -15.85 -18.72 14.77
C ARG A 42 -14.93 -19.76 15.40
N ALA A 43 -13.71 -19.91 14.87
CA ALA A 43 -12.76 -20.95 15.29
C ALA A 43 -11.61 -20.42 16.16
N VAL A 44 -11.47 -19.10 16.28
CA VAL A 44 -10.40 -18.42 17.02
C VAL A 44 -10.99 -17.24 17.80
N PRO A 45 -10.26 -16.66 18.77
CA PRO A 45 -10.75 -15.49 19.51
C PRO A 45 -11.17 -14.34 18.60
N ALA A 46 -12.23 -13.64 18.99
CA ALA A 46 -12.70 -12.45 18.29
C ALA A 46 -11.66 -11.31 18.36
N LEU A 47 -11.66 -10.46 17.33
CA LEU A 47 -10.86 -9.22 17.24
C LEU A 47 -11.79 -7.99 17.25
N PRO A 48 -12.22 -7.49 18.42
CA PRO A 48 -13.18 -6.39 18.48
C PRO A 48 -12.73 -5.12 17.76
N ASN A 49 -11.44 -4.81 17.83
CA ASN A 49 -10.90 -3.61 17.22
C ASN A 49 -10.96 -3.64 15.69
N ALA A 50 -10.80 -4.78 15.06
CA ALA A 50 -10.90 -4.90 13.59
C ALA A 50 -12.26 -4.41 13.04
N GLY A 51 -13.36 -4.66 13.77
CA GLY A 51 -14.69 -4.14 13.43
C GLY A 51 -14.78 -2.63 13.62
N ASN A 52 -14.21 -2.09 14.70
CA ASN A 52 -14.16 -0.64 14.95
C ASN A 52 -13.29 0.08 13.93
N ASP A 53 -12.09 -0.45 13.65
CA ASP A 53 -11.16 0.07 12.65
C ASP A 53 -11.84 0.20 11.28
N ALA A 54 -12.51 -0.86 10.83
CA ALA A 54 -13.24 -0.84 9.57
C ALA A 54 -14.35 0.20 9.55
N ARG A 55 -15.14 0.31 10.62
CA ARG A 55 -16.22 1.31 10.72
C ARG A 55 -15.66 2.74 10.64
N ARG A 56 -14.62 3.04 11.41
CA ARG A 56 -14.02 4.38 11.44
C ARG A 56 -13.29 4.72 10.14
N MET A 57 -12.64 3.74 9.51
CA MET A 57 -12.06 3.91 8.18
C MET A 57 -13.14 4.16 7.12
N ALA A 58 -14.29 3.50 7.19
CA ALA A 58 -15.41 3.78 6.29
C ALA A 58 -15.93 5.22 6.45
N GLU A 59 -16.05 5.72 7.68
CA GLU A 59 -16.42 7.10 7.98
C GLU A 59 -15.40 8.11 7.42
N LEU A 60 -14.10 7.87 7.64
CA LEU A 60 -13.01 8.69 7.11
C LEU A 60 -13.06 8.75 5.58
N LEU A 61 -13.13 7.59 4.94
CA LEU A 61 -13.13 7.48 3.47
C LEU A 61 -14.38 8.12 2.86
N GLY A 62 -15.55 7.95 3.49
CA GLY A 62 -16.77 8.66 3.09
C GLY A 62 -16.59 10.17 3.15
N SER A 63 -15.97 10.69 4.21
CA SER A 63 -15.64 12.11 4.37
C SER A 63 -14.60 12.60 3.34
N ALA A 64 -13.73 11.70 2.88
CA ALA A 64 -12.74 11.96 1.83
C ALA A 64 -13.31 11.79 0.41
N GLY A 65 -14.64 11.64 0.25
CA GLY A 65 -15.33 11.58 -1.02
C GLY A 65 -15.36 10.21 -1.69
N PHE A 66 -15.05 9.14 -0.97
CA PHE A 66 -15.19 7.78 -1.49
C PHE A 66 -16.64 7.28 -1.42
N ALA A 67 -17.08 6.62 -2.48
CA ALA A 67 -18.27 5.78 -2.48
C ALA A 67 -17.93 4.45 -1.77
N VAL A 68 -18.14 4.39 -0.45
CA VAL A 68 -17.72 3.28 0.41
C VAL A 68 -18.72 2.13 0.39
N THR A 69 -18.21 0.91 0.29
CA THR A 69 -18.92 -0.34 0.58
C THR A 69 -18.31 -0.94 1.85
N SER A 70 -19.07 -0.97 2.93
CA SER A 70 -18.65 -1.62 4.20
C SER A 70 -19.09 -3.07 4.20
N ALA A 71 -18.18 -3.97 4.57
CA ALA A 71 -18.35 -5.42 4.48
C ALA A 71 -17.80 -6.11 5.76
N PRO A 72 -18.55 -6.08 6.87
CA PRO A 72 -18.12 -6.68 8.13
C PRO A 72 -18.36 -8.20 8.15
N ASP A 73 -17.49 -8.93 8.86
CA ASP A 73 -17.64 -10.32 9.27
C ASP A 73 -18.04 -11.29 8.13
N LEU A 74 -17.31 -11.22 7.04
CA LEU A 74 -17.58 -12.01 5.84
C LEU A 74 -17.12 -13.45 5.96
N SER A 75 -17.96 -14.39 5.51
CA SER A 75 -17.53 -15.73 5.15
C SER A 75 -16.59 -15.72 3.94
N GLN A 76 -15.91 -16.83 3.64
CA GLN A 76 -15.06 -16.90 2.45
C GLN A 76 -15.81 -16.55 1.17
N ASN A 77 -17.01 -17.10 1.00
CA ASN A 77 -17.81 -16.84 -0.20
C ASN A 77 -18.26 -15.38 -0.29
N ASP A 78 -18.70 -14.82 0.84
CA ASP A 78 -19.14 -13.43 0.89
C ASP A 78 -17.98 -12.47 0.64
N MET A 79 -16.76 -12.78 1.14
CA MET A 79 -15.56 -11.98 0.90
C MET A 79 -15.17 -11.99 -0.58
N ARG A 80 -15.21 -13.14 -1.24
CA ARG A 80 -14.97 -13.25 -2.69
C ARG A 80 -16.02 -12.49 -3.48
N GLN A 81 -17.29 -12.59 -3.08
CA GLN A 81 -18.37 -11.85 -3.74
C GLN A 81 -18.19 -10.34 -3.56
N ALA A 82 -17.87 -9.86 -2.34
CA ALA A 82 -17.63 -8.44 -2.07
C ALA A 82 -16.47 -7.88 -2.93
N ILE A 83 -15.40 -8.65 -3.10
CA ILE A 83 -14.26 -8.28 -3.98
C ILE A 83 -14.73 -8.21 -5.45
N SER A 84 -15.51 -9.18 -5.91
CA SER A 84 -16.06 -9.20 -7.27
C SER A 84 -16.99 -8.02 -7.55
N ASP A 85 -17.91 -7.73 -6.64
CA ASP A 85 -18.84 -6.61 -6.74
C ASP A 85 -18.10 -5.26 -6.71
N PHE A 86 -17.07 -5.16 -5.87
CA PHE A 86 -16.19 -3.99 -5.84
C PHE A 86 -15.48 -3.80 -7.18
N ALA A 87 -14.91 -4.86 -7.75
CA ALA A 87 -14.24 -4.81 -9.05
C ALA A 87 -15.20 -4.35 -10.16
N ALA A 88 -16.42 -4.86 -10.17
CA ALA A 88 -17.46 -4.44 -11.11
C ALA A 88 -17.81 -2.95 -10.94
N LYS A 89 -17.97 -2.47 -9.70
CA LYS A 89 -18.25 -1.06 -9.38
C LYS A 89 -17.11 -0.14 -9.84
N VAL A 90 -15.85 -0.52 -9.57
CA VAL A 90 -14.67 0.23 -10.01
C VAL A 90 -14.61 0.28 -11.54
N SER A 91 -14.82 -0.84 -12.22
CA SER A 91 -14.84 -0.90 -13.69
C SER A 91 -15.92 0.01 -14.30
N ALA A 92 -17.10 0.06 -13.68
CA ALA A 92 -18.20 0.94 -14.11
C ALA A 92 -17.91 2.43 -13.88
N SER A 93 -17.01 2.76 -12.93
CA SER A 93 -16.66 4.14 -12.58
C SER A 93 -15.64 4.77 -13.55
N GLY A 94 -15.03 3.98 -14.43
CA GLY A 94 -14.13 4.44 -15.49
C GLY A 94 -12.66 4.57 -15.09
N PRO A 95 -11.79 4.94 -16.05
CA PRO A 95 -10.34 4.88 -15.88
C PRO A 95 -9.75 5.92 -14.91
N ASP A 96 -10.46 7.02 -14.65
CA ASP A 96 -10.03 8.06 -13.70
C ASP A 96 -10.37 7.71 -12.25
N THR A 97 -10.68 6.44 -11.96
CA THR A 97 -11.07 5.97 -10.64
C THR A 97 -9.87 5.72 -9.74
N VAL A 98 -9.95 6.22 -8.50
CA VAL A 98 -9.12 5.77 -7.37
C VAL A 98 -9.87 4.65 -6.66
N ALA A 99 -9.33 3.44 -6.71
CA ALA A 99 -9.87 2.25 -6.05
C ALA A 99 -9.11 2.00 -4.74
N LEU A 100 -9.83 1.92 -3.61
CA LEU A 100 -9.21 1.68 -2.30
C LEU A 100 -9.82 0.45 -1.65
N VAL A 101 -8.97 -0.45 -1.13
CA VAL A 101 -9.37 -1.56 -0.26
C VAL A 101 -8.72 -1.38 1.10
N PHE A 102 -9.52 -1.39 2.15
CA PHE A 102 -9.05 -1.50 3.53
C PHE A 102 -9.50 -2.83 4.10
N TYR A 103 -8.57 -3.53 4.73
CA TYR A 103 -8.84 -4.78 5.44
C TYR A 103 -8.30 -4.70 6.85
N ALA A 104 -9.15 -5.00 7.85
CA ALA A 104 -8.76 -5.20 9.24
C ALA A 104 -9.18 -6.60 9.68
N GLY A 105 -8.24 -7.38 10.27
CA GLY A 105 -8.51 -8.75 10.69
C GLY A 105 -7.25 -9.63 10.74
N HIS A 106 -7.45 -10.93 10.94
CA HIS A 106 -6.34 -11.87 10.86
C HIS A 106 -5.80 -12.02 9.44
N GLY A 107 -4.47 -12.13 9.35
CA GLY A 107 -3.76 -12.51 8.14
C GLY A 107 -2.90 -13.75 8.42
N LEU A 108 -2.72 -14.58 7.41
CA LEU A 108 -1.83 -15.74 7.46
C LEU A 108 -0.84 -15.69 6.32
N GLN A 109 0.35 -16.22 6.57
CA GLN A 109 1.33 -16.48 5.53
C GLN A 109 1.65 -17.97 5.48
N ILE A 110 1.55 -18.58 4.31
CA ILE A 110 1.94 -19.97 4.05
C ILE A 110 2.75 -19.98 2.76
N ASP A 111 3.96 -20.53 2.79
CA ASP A 111 4.86 -20.64 1.64
C ASP A 111 5.06 -19.31 0.89
N GLY A 112 5.18 -18.20 1.61
CA GLY A 112 5.34 -16.87 1.02
C GLY A 112 4.05 -16.24 0.46
N GLU A 113 2.91 -16.94 0.48
CA GLU A 113 1.61 -16.43 0.06
C GLU A 113 0.83 -15.87 1.24
N ASN A 114 0.22 -14.71 1.04
CA ASN A 114 -0.61 -14.05 2.04
C ASN A 114 -2.08 -14.41 1.87
N TYR A 115 -2.75 -14.64 2.98
CA TYR A 115 -4.17 -14.97 3.03
C TYR A 115 -4.92 -14.03 3.97
N LEU A 116 -6.00 -13.44 3.48
CA LEU A 116 -7.00 -12.74 4.28
C LEU A 116 -7.94 -13.77 4.88
N VAL A 117 -8.17 -13.72 6.18
CA VAL A 117 -8.87 -14.74 6.96
C VAL A 117 -10.35 -14.39 7.08
N PRO A 118 -11.27 -15.17 6.46
CA PRO A 118 -12.71 -15.01 6.66
C PRO A 118 -13.12 -15.48 8.06
N VAL A 119 -14.26 -15.01 8.58
CA VAL A 119 -14.71 -15.36 9.95
C VAL A 119 -15.08 -16.83 10.11
N ASP A 120 -15.30 -17.56 9.03
CA ASP A 120 -15.66 -18.99 9.03
C ASP A 120 -14.49 -19.93 8.75
N LEU A 121 -13.24 -19.41 8.63
CA LEU A 121 -12.06 -20.25 8.47
C LEU A 121 -11.82 -21.13 9.71
N ASP A 122 -11.75 -22.44 9.50
CA ASP A 122 -11.43 -23.45 10.53
C ASP A 122 -10.50 -24.53 9.96
N PRO A 123 -9.22 -24.21 9.68
CA PRO A 123 -8.27 -25.13 9.07
C PRO A 123 -7.81 -26.19 10.06
N LYS A 124 -7.80 -27.45 9.64
CA LYS A 124 -7.26 -28.58 10.43
C LYS A 124 -5.81 -28.89 10.06
N ARG A 125 -5.36 -28.44 8.92
CA ARG A 125 -4.00 -28.56 8.37
C ARG A 125 -3.72 -27.40 7.42
N GLU A 126 -2.48 -27.18 7.13
CA GLU A 126 -2.00 -26.09 6.27
C GLU A 126 -2.64 -26.08 4.87
N ALA A 127 -2.77 -27.26 4.26
CA ALA A 127 -3.39 -27.41 2.95
C ALA A 127 -4.87 -26.99 2.87
N ASP A 128 -5.54 -26.79 4.02
CA ASP A 128 -6.93 -26.34 4.05
C ASP A 128 -7.03 -24.80 3.86
N VAL A 129 -5.97 -24.05 4.21
CA VAL A 129 -5.98 -22.57 4.14
C VAL A 129 -6.20 -22.03 2.73
N PRO A 130 -5.48 -22.49 1.70
CA PRO A 130 -5.74 -22.04 0.31
C PRO A 130 -7.16 -22.30 -0.18
N LEU A 131 -7.84 -23.30 0.41
CA LEU A 131 -9.21 -23.68 0.04
C LEU A 131 -10.27 -22.85 0.78
N GLN A 132 -9.95 -22.34 1.98
CA GLN A 132 -10.90 -21.70 2.88
C GLN A 132 -10.65 -20.22 3.13
N ALA A 133 -9.48 -19.70 2.74
CA ALA A 133 -9.12 -18.29 2.85
C ALA A 133 -9.16 -17.57 1.50
N VAL A 134 -8.90 -16.27 1.49
CA VAL A 134 -8.78 -15.45 0.27
C VAL A 134 -7.34 -15.03 0.10
N ARG A 135 -6.71 -15.42 -1.02
CA ARG A 135 -5.33 -15.01 -1.32
C ARG A 135 -5.27 -13.52 -1.59
N LEU A 136 -4.32 -12.84 -0.97
CA LEU A 136 -4.08 -11.42 -1.22
C LEU A 136 -3.64 -11.18 -2.68
N ASN A 137 -2.86 -12.09 -3.25
CA ASN A 137 -2.45 -11.99 -4.65
C ASN A 137 -3.65 -12.07 -5.63
N ASP A 138 -4.70 -12.82 -5.32
CA ASP A 138 -5.93 -12.85 -6.14
C ASP A 138 -6.65 -11.49 -6.12
N LEU A 139 -6.73 -10.84 -4.94
CA LEU A 139 -7.23 -9.48 -4.81
C LEU A 139 -6.37 -8.50 -5.62
N MET A 140 -5.05 -8.56 -5.47
CA MET A 140 -4.11 -7.67 -6.19
C MET A 140 -4.19 -7.85 -7.71
N ASN A 141 -4.27 -9.08 -8.20
CA ASN A 141 -4.44 -9.39 -9.62
C ASN A 141 -5.79 -8.88 -10.15
N THR A 142 -6.87 -9.05 -9.37
CA THR A 142 -8.18 -8.52 -9.72
C THR A 142 -8.13 -7.00 -9.88
N LEU A 143 -7.56 -6.28 -8.91
CA LEU A 143 -7.41 -4.84 -8.98
C LEU A 143 -6.47 -4.41 -10.12
N GLY A 144 -5.38 -5.16 -10.34
CA GLY A 144 -4.39 -4.90 -11.41
C GLY A 144 -4.98 -4.99 -12.82
N ALA A 145 -6.00 -5.81 -13.02
CA ALA A 145 -6.69 -5.96 -14.30
C ALA A 145 -7.69 -4.82 -14.60
N LEU A 146 -8.03 -3.98 -13.60
CA LEU A 146 -9.00 -2.91 -13.79
C LEU A 146 -8.35 -1.67 -14.41
N PRO A 147 -9.01 -1.00 -15.36
CA PRO A 147 -8.56 0.28 -15.90
C PRO A 147 -8.83 1.39 -14.88
N THR A 148 -7.89 1.60 -13.96
CA THR A 148 -8.00 2.60 -12.89
C THR A 148 -6.80 3.54 -12.88
N LYS A 149 -7.02 4.78 -12.45
CA LYS A 149 -5.97 5.76 -12.23
C LYS A 149 -5.01 5.32 -11.12
N MET A 150 -5.58 4.78 -10.03
CA MET A 150 -4.82 4.44 -8.83
C MET A 150 -5.49 3.31 -8.05
N ARG A 151 -4.68 2.47 -7.43
CA ARG A 151 -5.09 1.39 -6.52
C ARG A 151 -4.39 1.56 -5.19
N ILE A 152 -5.16 1.61 -4.12
CA ILE A 152 -4.65 1.74 -2.76
C ILE A 152 -5.14 0.52 -1.97
N VAL A 153 -4.23 -0.22 -1.36
CA VAL A 153 -4.57 -1.34 -0.49
C VAL A 153 -3.94 -1.10 0.88
N MET A 154 -4.76 -1.12 1.91
CA MET A 154 -4.33 -0.89 3.29
C MET A 154 -4.69 -2.11 4.12
N LEU A 155 -3.68 -2.74 4.71
CA LEU A 155 -3.81 -4.00 5.45
C LEU A 155 -3.48 -3.77 6.93
N ASP A 156 -4.51 -3.68 7.74
CA ASP A 156 -4.42 -3.72 9.19
C ASP A 156 -4.70 -5.13 9.67
N ALA A 157 -3.69 -5.97 9.49
CA ALA A 157 -3.80 -7.39 9.75
C ALA A 157 -2.77 -7.83 10.80
N CYS A 158 -3.27 -8.44 11.88
CA CYS A 158 -2.44 -9.15 12.83
C CYS A 158 -1.73 -10.32 12.15
N ARG A 159 -0.55 -10.66 12.63
CA ARG A 159 0.33 -11.64 11.98
C ARG A 159 0.68 -12.83 12.86
N ASN A 160 0.01 -12.95 13.99
CA ASN A 160 0.06 -14.15 14.76
C ASN A 160 -0.89 -15.17 14.14
N ASN A 161 -0.37 -16.34 13.84
CA ASN A 161 -1.21 -17.46 13.45
C ASN A 161 -2.17 -17.79 14.61
N PRO A 162 -3.48 -17.52 14.49
CA PRO A 162 -4.42 -17.79 15.56
C PRO A 162 -4.85 -19.26 15.62
N PHE A 163 -4.41 -20.10 14.65
CA PHE A 163 -4.84 -21.50 14.54
C PHE A 163 -3.80 -22.44 15.11
N PRO A 164 -4.01 -23.05 16.29
CA PRO A 164 -3.04 -23.97 16.90
C PRO A 164 -2.66 -25.16 16.02
N ALA A 165 -3.59 -25.62 15.17
CA ALA A 165 -3.37 -26.72 14.23
C ALA A 165 -2.29 -26.43 13.17
N LEU A 166 -1.96 -25.16 12.95
CA LEU A 166 -0.97 -24.71 11.97
C LEU A 166 0.35 -24.26 12.64
N SER A 167 0.51 -24.49 13.94
CA SER A 167 1.71 -24.08 14.66
C SER A 167 2.96 -24.80 14.11
N GLY A 168 3.96 -24.02 13.71
CA GLY A 168 5.25 -24.52 13.21
C GLY A 168 5.39 -24.54 11.67
N THR A 169 4.33 -24.31 10.90
CA THR A 169 4.37 -24.30 9.42
C THR A 169 4.14 -22.92 8.81
N THR A 170 3.56 -21.99 9.56
CA THR A 170 3.29 -20.64 9.10
C THR A 170 4.49 -19.72 9.34
N GLY A 171 4.83 -18.90 8.35
CA GLY A 171 5.80 -17.82 8.51
C GLY A 171 5.33 -16.74 9.48
N HIS A 172 6.26 -16.01 10.08
CA HIS A 172 5.92 -14.82 10.87
C HIS A 172 5.66 -13.64 9.94
N GLY A 173 4.50 -13.03 10.06
CA GLY A 173 4.13 -11.83 9.31
C GLY A 173 3.59 -12.09 7.90
N LEU A 174 3.11 -11.03 7.23
CA LEU A 174 2.72 -11.11 5.82
C LEU A 174 3.95 -10.99 4.92
N ALA A 175 4.03 -11.76 3.85
CA ALA A 175 5.02 -11.59 2.80
C ALA A 175 4.76 -10.26 2.04
N LEU A 176 5.82 -9.72 1.46
CA LEU A 176 5.68 -8.58 0.58
C LEU A 176 4.98 -8.97 -0.71
N VAL A 177 4.00 -8.19 -1.10
CA VAL A 177 3.41 -8.27 -2.43
C VAL A 177 4.21 -7.35 -3.36
N ASP A 178 4.65 -7.88 -4.50
CA ASP A 178 5.33 -7.08 -5.50
C ASP A 178 4.32 -6.18 -6.23
N THR A 179 4.42 -4.88 -5.95
CA THR A 179 3.59 -3.87 -6.65
C THR A 179 4.06 -3.58 -8.06
N LYS A 180 5.28 -4.02 -8.43
CA LYS A 180 5.84 -3.83 -9.78
C LYS A 180 5.42 -4.94 -10.75
N ALA A 181 5.10 -6.13 -10.26
CA ALA A 181 4.56 -7.22 -11.09
C ALA A 181 3.12 -6.96 -11.54
N GLY A 182 2.43 -5.99 -10.92
CA GLY A 182 1.10 -5.51 -11.28
C GLY A 182 1.13 -4.25 -12.13
N ALA A 183 -0.04 -3.69 -12.42
CA ALA A 183 -0.17 -2.42 -13.13
C ALA A 183 0.47 -1.27 -12.32
N SER A 184 1.15 -0.33 -13.01
CA SER A 184 1.62 0.94 -12.41
C SER A 184 0.47 1.68 -11.71
N GLY A 185 0.77 2.48 -10.70
CA GLY A 185 -0.25 3.24 -9.96
C GLY A 185 -0.85 2.45 -8.78
N THR A 186 -0.07 1.58 -8.15
CA THR A 186 -0.48 0.82 -6.96
C THR A 186 0.27 1.31 -5.73
N PHE A 187 -0.46 1.47 -4.63
CA PHE A 187 0.06 1.72 -3.29
C PHE A 187 -0.46 0.64 -2.36
N ILE A 188 0.43 -0.03 -1.65
CA ILE A 188 0.05 -1.01 -0.63
C ILE A 188 0.71 -0.63 0.70
N SER A 189 -0.07 -0.60 1.77
CA SER A 189 0.40 -0.35 3.12
C SER A 189 0.04 -1.50 4.04
N TYR A 190 0.98 -1.85 4.87
CA TYR A 190 0.86 -2.86 5.92
C TYR A 190 0.97 -2.17 7.29
N SER A 191 0.16 -2.60 8.24
CA SER A 191 0.18 -2.04 9.59
C SER A 191 1.51 -2.26 10.33
N THR A 192 2.32 -3.24 9.89
CA THR A 192 3.66 -3.48 10.44
C THR A 192 4.64 -3.96 9.36
N SER A 193 5.94 -3.95 9.66
CA SER A 193 6.98 -4.43 8.75
C SER A 193 6.87 -5.93 8.51
N PRO A 194 7.29 -6.44 7.35
CA PRO A 194 7.30 -7.87 7.06
C PRO A 194 8.03 -8.67 8.16
N GLY A 195 7.48 -9.82 8.53
CA GLY A 195 8.04 -10.65 9.60
C GLY A 195 7.82 -10.13 11.04
N ALA A 196 7.11 -9.00 11.23
CA ALA A 196 6.77 -8.47 12.54
C ALA A 196 5.26 -8.60 12.83
N GLU A 197 4.88 -8.55 14.10
CA GLU A 197 3.49 -8.63 14.54
C GLU A 197 2.85 -7.24 14.60
N ALA A 198 1.57 -7.13 14.22
CA ALA A 198 0.76 -5.95 14.47
C ALA A 198 -0.01 -6.12 15.78
N GLU A 199 -0.13 -5.04 16.54
CA GLU A 199 -0.90 -4.99 17.78
C GLU A 199 -2.36 -4.63 17.47
N ASP A 200 -3.30 -5.32 18.10
CA ASP A 200 -4.73 -4.95 18.05
C ASP A 200 -4.98 -3.65 18.86
N GLY A 201 -4.07 -3.31 19.76
CA GLY A 201 -4.16 -2.13 20.62
C GLY A 201 -4.96 -2.38 21.90
N ASN A 202 -4.84 -1.43 22.85
CA ASN A 202 -5.55 -1.44 24.13
C ASN A 202 -6.73 -0.47 24.16
N GLY A 203 -6.99 0.23 23.05
CA GLY A 203 -8.07 1.20 22.87
C GLY A 203 -9.20 0.65 22.01
N ASP A 204 -9.98 1.57 21.44
CA ASP A 204 -11.09 1.24 20.53
C ASP A 204 -10.62 0.90 19.12
N ASP A 205 -9.40 1.28 18.76
CA ASP A 205 -8.79 1.06 17.45
C ASP A 205 -7.36 0.52 17.60
N SER A 206 -6.86 -0.09 16.54
CA SER A 206 -5.44 -0.45 16.42
C SER A 206 -4.54 0.78 16.41
N PRO A 207 -3.26 0.65 16.78
CA PRO A 207 -2.28 1.72 16.64
C PRO A 207 -2.17 2.26 15.20
N TYR A 208 -2.27 1.37 14.22
CA TYR A 208 -2.20 1.74 12.81
C TYR A 208 -3.43 2.54 12.37
N THR A 209 -4.63 2.03 12.61
CA THR A 209 -5.87 2.76 12.27
C THR A 209 -5.95 4.09 13.01
N THR A 210 -5.59 4.15 14.30
CA THR A 210 -5.52 5.41 15.06
C THR A 210 -4.62 6.45 14.36
N ALA A 211 -3.43 6.04 13.92
CA ALA A 211 -2.50 6.93 13.23
C ALA A 211 -3.04 7.37 11.85
N VAL A 212 -3.62 6.45 11.07
CA VAL A 212 -4.25 6.76 9.78
C VAL A 212 -5.35 7.80 9.95
N LEU A 213 -6.29 7.58 10.90
CA LEU A 213 -7.40 8.48 11.17
C LEU A 213 -6.95 9.88 11.61
N SER A 214 -5.81 9.99 12.27
CA SER A 214 -5.25 11.25 12.71
C SER A 214 -4.55 12.00 11.57
N VAL A 215 -3.60 11.35 10.93
CA VAL A 215 -2.68 11.97 9.97
C VAL A 215 -3.37 12.33 8.65
N THR A 216 -4.22 11.44 8.12
CA THR A 216 -4.81 11.64 6.79
C THR A 216 -5.83 12.77 6.71
N LYS A 217 -6.32 13.27 7.86
CA LYS A 217 -7.23 14.43 7.92
C LYS A 217 -6.54 15.75 7.59
N GLU A 218 -5.21 15.80 7.58
CA GLU A 218 -4.48 17.00 7.19
C GLU A 218 -4.74 17.32 5.71
N PRO A 219 -5.23 18.53 5.40
CA PRO A 219 -5.55 18.92 4.03
C PRO A 219 -4.28 18.96 3.15
N ASN A 220 -4.42 18.56 1.92
CA ASN A 220 -3.36 18.62 0.90
C ASN A 220 -2.10 17.79 1.19
N LEU A 221 -2.15 16.88 2.18
CA LEU A 221 -1.03 16.02 2.51
C LEU A 221 -0.90 14.88 1.46
N PRO A 222 0.23 14.77 0.73
CA PRO A 222 0.46 13.66 -0.20
C PRO A 222 0.50 12.32 0.53
N ILE A 223 0.02 11.26 -0.12
CA ILE A 223 -0.10 9.93 0.48
C ILE A 223 1.23 9.39 1.02
N GLU A 224 2.33 9.56 0.27
CA GLU A 224 3.65 9.10 0.70
C GLU A 224 4.11 9.81 1.98
N GLU A 225 3.88 11.11 2.07
CA GLU A 225 4.21 11.89 3.27
C GLU A 225 3.28 11.53 4.44
N ALA A 226 1.99 11.28 4.16
CA ALA A 226 1.05 10.83 5.17
C ALA A 226 1.50 9.49 5.78
N PHE A 227 1.88 8.51 4.95
CA PHE A 227 2.29 7.20 5.44
C PHE A 227 3.66 7.22 6.13
N LYS A 228 4.56 8.10 5.74
CA LYS A 228 5.78 8.38 6.51
C LYS A 228 5.46 8.87 7.93
N ARG A 229 4.51 9.79 8.09
CA ARG A 229 4.07 10.27 9.41
C ARG A 229 3.29 9.22 10.20
N ILE A 230 2.46 8.41 9.53
CA ILE A 230 1.77 7.26 10.13
C ILE A 230 2.78 6.28 10.71
N ARG A 231 3.85 5.95 9.95
CA ARG A 231 4.94 5.08 10.41
C ARG A 231 5.56 5.59 11.71
N VAL A 232 5.88 6.86 11.76
CA VAL A 232 6.46 7.49 12.98
C VAL A 232 5.46 7.44 14.14
N ALA A 233 4.19 7.78 13.90
CA ALA A 233 3.16 7.79 14.93
C ALA A 233 2.91 6.40 15.54
N VAL A 234 2.79 5.36 14.70
CA VAL A 234 2.65 3.97 15.16
C VAL A 234 3.88 3.49 15.91
N ASN A 235 5.08 3.81 15.39
CA ASN A 235 6.31 3.45 16.06
C ASN A 235 6.41 4.06 17.47
N GLN A 236 6.01 5.32 17.62
CA GLN A 236 5.97 6.01 18.93
C GLN A 236 4.91 5.39 19.85
N ALA A 237 3.69 5.18 19.35
CA ALA A 237 2.58 4.64 20.13
C ALA A 237 2.85 3.23 20.65
N THR A 238 3.60 2.43 19.91
CA THR A 238 3.97 1.04 20.24
C THR A 238 5.37 0.92 20.84
N GLU A 239 6.02 2.03 21.19
CA GLU A 239 7.41 2.04 21.70
C GLU A 239 8.39 1.27 20.80
N GLY A 240 8.19 1.34 19.49
CA GLY A 240 9.02 0.71 18.47
C GLY A 240 8.75 -0.78 18.24
N ARG A 241 7.70 -1.35 18.80
CA ARG A 241 7.33 -2.75 18.54
C ARG A 241 6.69 -2.93 17.17
N GLN A 242 5.98 -1.90 16.66
CA GLN A 242 5.31 -1.93 15.39
C GLN A 242 5.80 -0.80 14.48
N ILE A 243 6.09 -1.12 13.24
CA ILE A 243 6.58 -0.18 12.24
C ILE A 243 5.83 -0.45 10.93
N PRO A 244 4.86 0.40 10.56
CA PRO A 244 4.16 0.28 9.29
C PRO A 244 5.10 0.29 8.10
N TRP A 245 4.70 -0.42 7.07
CA TRP A 245 5.46 -0.56 5.84
C TRP A 245 4.60 -0.25 4.64
N GLU A 246 5.17 0.39 3.61
CA GLU A 246 4.49 0.63 2.35
C GLU A 246 5.37 0.28 1.14
N SER A 247 4.70 -0.08 0.06
CA SER A 247 5.27 -0.19 -1.28
C SER A 247 4.45 0.64 -2.24
N SER A 248 5.09 1.49 -3.03
CA SER A 248 4.44 2.42 -3.95
C SER A 248 5.01 2.28 -5.36
N SER A 249 4.12 2.19 -6.34
CA SER A 249 4.40 2.38 -7.76
C SER A 249 3.55 3.52 -8.34
N LEU A 250 3.13 4.46 -7.48
CA LEU A 250 2.33 5.61 -7.90
C LEU A 250 3.12 6.51 -8.84
N THR A 251 2.45 6.95 -9.90
CA THR A 251 2.99 7.91 -10.88
C THR A 251 2.25 9.25 -10.83
N ALA A 252 1.23 9.36 -9.98
CA ALA A 252 0.45 10.56 -9.76
C ALA A 252 0.24 10.80 -8.26
N ASP A 253 0.18 12.06 -7.86
CA ASP A 253 -0.08 12.45 -6.48
C ASP A 253 -1.49 12.06 -6.05
N PHE A 254 -1.62 11.59 -4.81
CA PHE A 254 -2.90 11.36 -4.17
C PHE A 254 -2.95 12.05 -2.79
N LYS A 255 -4.11 12.62 -2.47
CA LYS A 255 -4.40 13.24 -1.18
C LYS A 255 -5.80 12.81 -0.74
N PHE A 256 -5.95 12.36 0.50
CA PHE A 256 -7.26 12.01 1.04
C PHE A 256 -8.19 13.22 1.04
N PHE A 257 -7.72 14.36 1.54
CA PHE A 257 -8.45 15.61 1.59
C PHE A 257 -7.70 16.66 0.78
N ALA A 258 -8.22 17.00 -0.40
CA ALA A 258 -7.76 18.12 -1.21
C ALA A 258 -8.69 19.31 -0.94
N THR A 259 -8.11 20.49 -0.64
CA THR A 259 -8.89 21.74 -0.65
C THR A 259 -8.74 22.37 -2.04
N ASP A 260 -9.85 22.78 -2.63
CA ASP A 260 -9.88 23.62 -3.84
C ASP A 260 -9.27 24.99 -3.58
N SER A 261 -7.97 25.03 -3.38
CA SER A 261 -7.22 26.27 -3.50
C SER A 261 -6.87 26.38 -4.97
N GLY A 262 -7.59 27.25 -5.70
CA GLY A 262 -7.38 27.51 -7.11
C GLY A 262 -5.89 27.54 -7.44
N GLN A 263 -5.53 26.68 -8.37
CA GLN A 263 -4.40 26.74 -9.25
C GLN A 263 -3.21 27.60 -8.78
N GLN A 264 -2.49 27.10 -7.79
CA GLN A 264 -1.07 27.39 -7.64
C GLN A 264 -0.43 26.13 -7.10
N ALA A 265 0.00 25.26 -8.03
CA ALA A 265 1.07 24.31 -7.74
C ALA A 265 2.32 25.15 -7.42
N ALA A 266 2.37 25.66 -6.18
CA ALA A 266 3.66 25.95 -5.60
C ALA A 266 4.29 24.56 -5.45
N THR A 267 5.28 24.29 -6.27
CA THR A 267 6.25 23.24 -6.07
C THR A 267 6.85 23.44 -4.67
N ALA A 268 6.19 22.87 -3.66
CA ALA A 268 6.93 22.48 -2.49
C ALA A 268 8.05 21.59 -3.02
N PRO A 269 9.32 21.82 -2.67
CA PRO A 269 10.38 20.95 -3.13
C PRO A 269 9.97 19.55 -2.69
N LYS A 270 9.65 18.67 -3.69
CA LYS A 270 9.55 17.24 -3.50
C LYS A 270 10.77 16.88 -2.64
N PRO A 271 10.62 16.20 -1.48
CA PRO A 271 11.78 15.68 -0.80
C PRO A 271 12.57 14.96 -1.89
N ALA A 272 13.81 15.38 -2.12
CA ALA A 272 14.58 14.89 -3.24
C ALA A 272 14.60 13.37 -3.11
N GLU A 273 13.95 12.69 -4.06
CA GLU A 273 14.23 11.25 -4.24
C GLU A 273 15.74 11.16 -4.23
N PRO A 274 16.33 10.22 -3.47
CA PRO A 274 17.78 10.11 -3.41
C PRO A 274 18.24 10.01 -4.85
N ASN A 275 18.96 11.06 -5.31
CA ASN A 275 19.45 11.14 -6.68
C ASN A 275 20.18 9.81 -6.94
N PRO A 276 19.72 8.95 -7.87
CA PRO A 276 20.32 7.64 -8.11
C PRO A 276 21.80 7.76 -8.53
N LEU A 277 22.25 8.98 -8.87
CA LEU A 277 23.63 9.29 -9.21
C LEU A 277 24.52 9.54 -7.96
N VAL A 278 23.94 9.66 -6.76
CA VAL A 278 24.75 9.82 -5.52
C VAL A 278 25.13 8.43 -5.00
N PRO A 279 26.42 8.10 -4.92
CA PRO A 279 26.89 6.84 -4.38
C PRO A 279 26.35 6.59 -2.97
N GLU A 280 26.01 5.32 -2.64
CA GLU A 280 25.47 4.94 -1.34
C GLU A 280 26.35 5.41 -0.18
N ALA A 281 27.65 5.23 -0.29
CA ALA A 281 28.62 5.69 0.72
C ALA A 281 28.52 7.19 1.01
N GLN A 282 28.23 8.02 -0.01
CA GLN A 282 28.05 9.45 0.18
C GLN A 282 26.73 9.77 0.89
N ARG A 283 25.67 8.99 0.63
CA ARG A 283 24.38 9.11 1.35
C ARG A 283 24.53 8.72 2.82
N VAL A 284 25.26 7.64 3.11
CA VAL A 284 25.58 7.23 4.49
C VAL A 284 26.34 8.33 5.24
N GLU A 285 27.33 8.97 4.59
CA GLU A 285 28.09 10.06 5.18
C GLU A 285 27.22 11.30 5.48
N VAL A 286 26.28 11.63 4.61
CA VAL A 286 25.29 12.69 4.86
C VAL A 286 24.45 12.37 6.08
N TRP A 287 23.95 11.14 6.18
CA TRP A 287 23.18 10.69 7.33
C TRP A 287 24.01 10.64 8.59
N HIS A 288 25.25 10.18 8.51
CA HIS A 288 26.15 10.17 9.67
C HIS A 288 26.32 11.57 10.27
N ARG A 289 26.56 12.59 9.42
CA ARG A 289 26.62 13.99 9.85
C ARG A 289 25.30 14.51 10.42
N THR A 290 24.19 14.12 9.80
CA THR A 290 22.84 14.51 10.24
C THR A 290 22.50 13.97 11.63
N LEU A 291 22.94 12.76 11.94
CA LEU A 291 22.66 12.08 13.21
C LEU A 291 23.65 12.39 14.32
N GLN A 292 24.87 12.81 13.98
CA GLN A 292 25.95 13.05 14.95
C GLN A 292 25.51 14.05 16.03
N GLY A 293 25.69 13.65 17.30
CA GLY A 293 25.36 14.48 18.47
C GLY A 293 23.88 14.60 18.80
N LYS A 294 22.99 13.91 18.07
CA LYS A 294 21.56 13.87 18.44
C LYS A 294 21.32 12.87 19.56
N GLU A 295 20.28 13.13 20.33
CA GLU A 295 19.75 12.15 21.28
C GLU A 295 19.32 10.88 20.54
N PRO A 296 19.58 9.66 21.06
CA PRO A 296 19.30 8.40 20.37
C PRO A 296 17.84 8.26 19.91
N LYS A 297 16.88 8.75 20.71
CA LYS A 297 15.46 8.72 20.35
C LYS A 297 15.16 9.60 19.13
N VAL A 298 15.68 10.83 19.11
CA VAL A 298 15.50 11.77 18.01
C VAL A 298 16.15 11.25 16.73
N ALA A 299 17.38 10.70 16.85
CA ALA A 299 18.06 10.07 15.73
C ALA A 299 17.27 8.88 15.17
N TYR A 300 16.70 8.06 16.06
CA TYR A 300 15.87 6.92 15.68
C TYR A 300 14.62 7.35 14.91
N GLU A 301 13.88 8.34 15.39
CA GLU A 301 12.69 8.86 14.73
C GLU A 301 12.99 9.39 13.30
N LEU A 302 14.13 10.05 13.13
CA LEU A 302 14.57 10.54 11.82
C LEU A 302 14.83 9.40 10.83
N VAL A 303 15.52 8.33 11.25
CA VAL A 303 15.85 7.22 10.34
C VAL A 303 14.63 6.34 10.07
N ILE A 304 13.69 6.22 11.01
CA ILE A 304 12.40 5.55 10.79
C ILE A 304 11.56 6.33 9.76
N ALA A 305 11.55 7.66 9.84
CA ALA A 305 10.85 8.49 8.87
C ALA A 305 11.44 8.38 7.46
N ASP A 306 12.76 8.31 7.33
CA ASP A 306 13.44 8.21 6.03
C ASP A 306 13.35 6.80 5.42
N ASP A 307 13.52 5.77 6.24
CA ASP A 307 13.41 4.35 5.86
C ASP A 307 14.37 3.92 4.72
N SER A 308 15.55 4.51 4.66
CA SER A 308 16.59 4.13 3.68
C SER A 308 17.71 3.30 4.32
N VAL A 309 18.37 2.48 3.47
CA VAL A 309 19.59 1.72 3.88
C VAL A 309 20.63 2.68 4.45
N ALA A 310 20.88 3.79 3.76
CA ALA A 310 21.88 4.77 4.18
C ALA A 310 21.61 5.37 5.57
N ALA A 311 20.34 5.69 5.86
CA ALA A 311 19.92 6.20 7.17
C ALA A 311 20.13 5.16 8.27
N TYR A 312 19.71 3.92 8.01
CA TYR A 312 19.87 2.83 8.97
C TYR A 312 21.34 2.44 9.20
N GLU A 313 22.18 2.42 8.16
CA GLU A 313 23.62 2.18 8.29
C GLU A 313 24.31 3.24 9.16
N ALA A 314 24.03 4.51 8.88
CA ALA A 314 24.58 5.62 9.65
C ALA A 314 24.13 5.56 11.12
N PHE A 315 22.87 5.23 11.38
CA PHE A 315 22.37 5.06 12.73
C PHE A 315 23.05 3.88 13.45
N ALA A 316 23.12 2.72 12.80
CA ALA A 316 23.74 1.52 13.38
C ALA A 316 25.21 1.72 13.74
N ALA A 317 25.92 2.56 13.00
CA ALA A 317 27.29 2.94 13.27
C ALA A 317 27.43 3.84 14.51
N LEU A 318 26.50 4.77 14.73
CA LEU A 318 26.53 5.76 15.81
C LEU A 318 25.87 5.26 17.12
N TYR A 319 24.77 4.48 17.00
CA TYR A 319 23.89 4.12 18.11
C TYR A 319 23.69 2.60 18.18
N SER A 320 24.71 1.88 18.65
CA SER A 320 24.68 0.40 18.70
C SER A 320 23.87 -0.19 19.86
N GLN A 321 23.56 0.63 20.89
CA GLN A 321 22.99 0.17 22.16
C GLN A 321 21.46 0.03 22.13
N ALA A 322 20.93 -0.82 23.01
CA ALA A 322 19.49 -0.94 23.23
C ALA A 322 18.87 0.39 23.74
N PRO A 323 17.59 0.65 23.45
CA PRO A 323 16.67 -0.22 22.73
C PRO A 323 16.71 -0.07 21.19
N TYR A 324 17.30 1.00 20.67
CA TYR A 324 17.17 1.38 19.26
C TYR A 324 18.16 0.65 18.33
N GLY A 325 19.40 0.45 18.76
CA GLY A 325 20.43 -0.15 17.93
C GLY A 325 20.08 -1.54 17.37
N PRO A 326 19.64 -2.51 18.21
CA PRO A 326 19.17 -3.80 17.71
C PRO A 326 17.99 -3.69 16.74
N ARG A 327 17.02 -2.81 17.03
CA ARG A 327 15.84 -2.58 16.17
C ARG A 327 16.23 -2.07 14.79
N VAL A 328 17.10 -1.06 14.72
CA VAL A 328 17.56 -0.50 13.44
C VAL A 328 18.37 -1.53 12.65
N ARG A 329 19.18 -2.38 13.31
CA ARG A 329 19.87 -3.46 12.60
C ARG A 329 18.89 -4.45 11.95
N SER A 330 17.83 -4.84 12.65
CA SER A 330 16.80 -5.71 12.07
C SER A 330 16.10 -5.05 10.87
N LEU A 331 15.78 -3.75 10.96
CA LEU A 331 15.21 -3.00 9.86
C LEU A 331 16.16 -2.88 8.66
N LEU A 332 17.44 -2.63 8.92
CA LEU A 332 18.47 -2.56 7.89
C LEU A 332 18.59 -3.88 7.11
N GLU A 333 18.69 -5.00 7.82
CA GLU A 333 18.75 -6.32 7.17
C GLU A 333 17.49 -6.59 6.35
N ARG A 334 16.33 -6.28 6.91
CA ARG A 334 15.07 -6.44 6.20
C ARG A 334 14.96 -5.54 4.97
N ARG A 335 15.42 -4.30 5.07
CA ARG A 335 15.43 -3.37 3.93
C ARG A 335 16.34 -3.86 2.80
N ARG A 336 17.50 -4.41 3.14
CA ARG A 336 18.43 -5.01 2.19
C ARG A 336 17.82 -6.24 1.51
N GLU A 337 17.20 -7.12 2.28
CA GLU A 337 16.50 -8.29 1.74
C GLU A 337 15.43 -7.89 0.73
N MET A 338 14.64 -6.86 1.04
CA MET A 338 13.60 -6.36 0.15
C MET A 338 14.14 -5.77 -1.15
N ILE A 339 15.24 -5.02 -1.09
CA ILE A 339 15.89 -4.46 -2.29
C ILE A 339 16.40 -5.61 -3.15
N ALA A 340 17.10 -6.57 -2.55
CA ALA A 340 17.60 -7.75 -3.27
C ALA A 340 16.46 -8.57 -3.89
N TRP A 341 15.33 -8.70 -3.20
CA TRP A 341 14.13 -9.33 -3.73
C TRP A 341 13.54 -8.56 -4.92
N ALA A 342 13.37 -7.25 -4.79
CA ALA A 342 12.86 -6.40 -5.86
C ALA A 342 13.74 -6.46 -7.11
N ASP A 343 15.06 -6.51 -6.93
CA ASP A 343 16.02 -6.67 -8.02
C ASP A 343 15.89 -8.05 -8.69
N ALA A 344 15.77 -9.13 -7.91
CA ALA A 344 15.58 -10.47 -8.42
C ALA A 344 14.30 -10.61 -9.24
N VAL A 345 13.19 -10.04 -8.75
CA VAL A 345 11.90 -10.01 -9.44
C VAL A 345 11.95 -9.15 -10.71
N ALA A 346 12.62 -7.99 -10.66
CA ALA A 346 12.78 -7.13 -11.83
C ALA A 346 13.54 -7.79 -12.97
N VAL A 347 14.57 -8.59 -12.65
CA VAL A 347 15.32 -9.41 -13.61
C VAL A 347 14.53 -10.64 -14.05
N ASN A 348 13.76 -11.26 -13.13
CA ASN A 348 12.86 -12.40 -13.32
C ASN A 348 13.52 -13.60 -14.06
N THR A 349 14.70 -13.99 -13.62
CA THR A 349 15.43 -15.15 -14.15
C THR A 349 15.85 -16.12 -13.05
N ALA A 350 15.96 -17.41 -13.35
CA ALA A 350 16.45 -18.41 -12.40
C ALA A 350 17.80 -18.06 -11.74
N PRO A 351 18.81 -17.51 -12.45
CA PRO A 351 20.03 -17.03 -11.82
C PRO A 351 19.82 -15.87 -10.83
N ALA A 352 18.91 -14.95 -11.12
CA ALA A 352 18.62 -13.82 -10.22
C ALA A 352 17.98 -14.31 -8.90
N PHE A 353 17.02 -15.21 -8.97
CA PHE A 353 16.44 -15.83 -7.77
C PHE A 353 17.45 -16.72 -7.02
N ALA A 354 18.35 -17.41 -7.74
CA ALA A 354 19.43 -18.14 -7.09
C ALA A 354 20.40 -17.24 -6.34
N ALA A 355 20.74 -16.06 -6.88
CA ALA A 355 21.59 -15.07 -6.22
C ALA A 355 20.89 -14.49 -4.97
N PHE A 356 19.60 -14.21 -5.05
CA PHE A 356 18.80 -13.81 -3.87
C PHE A 356 18.86 -14.89 -2.78
N LEU A 357 18.58 -16.15 -3.11
CA LEU A 357 18.61 -17.27 -2.17
C LEU A 357 19.99 -17.54 -1.56
N ALA A 358 21.06 -17.23 -2.29
CA ALA A 358 22.42 -17.33 -1.74
C ALA A 358 22.68 -16.33 -0.61
N SER A 359 22.07 -15.15 -0.67
CA SER A 359 22.19 -14.10 0.34
C SER A 359 21.15 -14.23 1.46
N TYR A 360 19.94 -14.69 1.12
CA TYR A 360 18.78 -14.80 2.00
C TYR A 360 18.13 -16.20 1.89
N PRO A 361 18.82 -17.25 2.39
CA PRO A 361 18.35 -18.63 2.23
C PRO A 361 17.14 -18.97 3.14
N ILE A 362 16.92 -18.15 4.14
CA ILE A 362 15.85 -18.31 5.15
C ILE A 362 15.11 -16.99 5.25
N GLY A 363 13.81 -17.01 5.15
CA GLY A 363 12.96 -15.81 5.26
C GLY A 363 11.67 -15.99 4.49
N ASP A 364 10.79 -15.03 4.63
CA ASP A 364 9.44 -15.08 4.06
C ASP A 364 9.46 -15.11 2.52
N LEU A 365 10.51 -14.58 1.92
CA LEU A 365 10.66 -14.47 0.46
C LEU A 365 11.42 -15.67 -0.15
N ALA A 366 12.07 -16.49 0.69
CA ALA A 366 12.86 -17.63 0.20
C ALA A 366 11.98 -18.68 -0.49
N ALA A 367 10.81 -18.99 0.05
CA ALA A 367 9.88 -19.95 -0.57
C ALA A 367 9.46 -19.47 -1.97
N THR A 368 9.04 -18.21 -2.11
CA THR A 368 8.67 -17.61 -3.40
C THR A 368 9.85 -17.55 -4.37
N ALA A 369 11.08 -17.32 -3.87
CA ALA A 369 12.29 -17.33 -4.68
C ALA A 369 12.63 -18.73 -5.22
N HIS A 370 12.35 -19.79 -4.44
CA HIS A 370 12.50 -21.17 -4.92
C HIS A 370 11.58 -21.47 -6.11
N ASP A 371 10.33 -21.01 -6.06
CA ASP A 371 9.39 -21.16 -7.18
C ASP A 371 9.84 -20.37 -8.42
N GLY A 372 10.34 -19.14 -8.22
CA GLY A 372 10.91 -18.33 -9.29
C GLY A 372 12.14 -18.97 -9.96
N ARG A 373 12.96 -19.67 -9.17
CA ARG A 373 14.12 -20.43 -9.67
C ARG A 373 13.72 -21.64 -10.53
N ALA A 374 12.57 -22.24 -10.28
CA ALA A 374 12.06 -23.39 -11.03
C ALA A 374 11.42 -23.01 -12.38
N ARG A 375 11.26 -21.72 -12.69
CA ARG A 375 10.74 -21.25 -13.97
C ARG A 375 11.81 -21.43 -15.05
N PRO A 376 11.42 -21.95 -16.24
CA PRO A 376 12.35 -22.17 -17.36
C PRO A 376 12.92 -20.88 -17.94
#